data_2eb18404b0930131c8613720fe2f4f52
#
_entry.id   2eb18404b0930131c8613720fe2f4f52
#
_cell.length_a   1.000
_cell.length_b   1.000
_cell.length_c   1.000
_cell.angle_alpha   90.00
_cell.angle_beta   90.00
_cell.angle_gamma   90.00
#
_symmetry.space_group_name_H-M   'P 1'
#
loop_
_entity.id
_entity.type
_entity.pdbx_description
1 polymer ?
#
loop_
_entity_poly.entity_id
_entity_poly.type
_entity_poly.pdbx_seq_one_letter_code
_entity_poly.pdbx_strand_id
1 'polypeptide(L)'
;ESGMSAEDTAELIAQQRPDIAVAIASGAVPFDWVPIKTALIAEELQKRGIATIANNTLVSVAAFDKWRSNIMFRSFVKAAKGIYIHHELFLAEKKNPGVSVNVYKEYVFYRIKEMNFPVIVKDTLGAGSIGVEVMNSYEEVESFLNSDRNNSDIMVEELIQGEQFGTEIHGVEGRYSVLPPIAFSVTKEGITDPLSSVKFGPE
;
A
#
# COMPACT_ATOMS: atom_id res chain seq x y z
N GLU A 1 -6.41 24.19 -1.90
CA GLU A 1 -7.07 23.10 -2.66
C GLU A 1 -7.16 21.79 -1.88
N SER A 2 -6.38 21.58 -0.82
CA SER A 2 -6.40 20.35 -0.01
C SER A 2 -7.72 20.13 0.78
N GLY A 3 -8.56 21.15 0.92
CA GLY A 3 -9.85 21.08 1.62
C GLY A 3 -11.08 20.90 0.72
N MET A 4 -10.92 20.85 -0.60
CA MET A 4 -12.05 20.71 -1.53
C MET A 4 -12.52 19.26 -1.63
N SER A 5 -13.83 19.07 -1.79
CA SER A 5 -14.38 17.76 -2.12
C SER A 5 -13.96 17.28 -3.52
N ALA A 6 -14.13 16.00 -3.82
CA ALA A 6 -13.88 15.47 -5.16
C ALA A 6 -14.86 16.10 -6.17
N GLU A 7 -16.10 16.29 -5.77
CA GLU A 7 -17.15 16.91 -6.60
C GLU A 7 -16.83 18.35 -6.94
N ASP A 8 -16.48 19.20 -5.95
CA ASP A 8 -16.09 20.60 -6.19
C ASP A 8 -14.86 20.71 -7.07
N THR A 9 -13.88 19.79 -6.87
CA THR A 9 -12.68 19.76 -7.71
C THR A 9 -13.03 19.40 -9.15
N ALA A 10 -13.88 18.40 -9.35
CA ALA A 10 -14.35 18.00 -10.68
C ALA A 10 -15.14 19.14 -11.36
N GLU A 11 -15.96 19.88 -10.62
CA GLU A 11 -16.69 21.04 -11.15
C GLU A 11 -15.73 22.11 -11.67
N LEU A 12 -14.70 22.46 -10.90
CA LEU A 12 -13.69 23.43 -11.33
C LEU A 12 -12.94 22.99 -12.60
N ILE A 13 -12.61 21.71 -12.68
CA ILE A 13 -11.97 21.15 -13.86
C ILE A 13 -12.93 21.20 -15.06
N ALA A 14 -14.18 20.83 -14.86
CA ALA A 14 -15.19 20.82 -15.93
C ALA A 14 -15.44 22.21 -16.52
N GLN A 15 -15.35 23.27 -15.72
CA GLN A 15 -15.46 24.66 -16.16
C GLN A 15 -14.38 25.05 -17.17
N GLN A 16 -13.22 24.36 -17.16
CA GLN A 16 -12.15 24.55 -18.15
C GLN A 16 -12.43 23.87 -19.49
N ARG A 17 -13.50 23.07 -19.59
CA ARG A 17 -13.95 22.30 -20.77
C ARG A 17 -12.82 21.47 -21.41
N PRO A 18 -12.09 20.63 -20.63
CA PRO A 18 -11.05 19.80 -21.20
C PRO A 18 -11.65 18.70 -22.08
N ASP A 19 -10.97 18.35 -23.16
CA ASP A 19 -11.34 17.18 -24.00
C ASP A 19 -11.06 15.86 -23.25
N ILE A 20 -10.01 15.83 -22.43
CA ILE A 20 -9.59 14.68 -21.63
C ILE A 20 -8.94 15.14 -20.33
N ALA A 21 -9.14 14.42 -19.27
CA ALA A 21 -8.46 14.59 -17.99
C ALA A 21 -7.60 13.36 -17.66
N VAL A 22 -6.33 13.60 -17.32
CA VAL A 22 -5.40 12.53 -16.90
C VAL A 22 -5.18 12.65 -15.42
N ALA A 23 -5.51 11.59 -14.70
CA ALA A 23 -5.35 11.53 -13.25
C ALA A 23 -3.97 11.02 -12.88
N ILE A 24 -3.14 11.89 -12.31
CA ILE A 24 -1.82 11.53 -11.76
C ILE A 24 -1.88 11.72 -10.26
N ALA A 25 -1.81 10.62 -9.51
CA ALA A 25 -1.70 10.66 -8.07
C ALA A 25 -0.23 10.71 -7.67
N SER A 26 0.23 11.84 -7.18
CA SER A 26 1.54 11.97 -6.55
C SER A 26 1.34 12.47 -5.13
N GLY A 27 1.48 11.58 -4.15
CA GLY A 27 1.41 11.93 -2.74
C GLY A 27 2.79 11.82 -2.10
N ALA A 28 3.20 12.88 -1.42
CA ALA A 28 4.45 12.90 -0.66
C ALA A 28 4.22 12.59 0.83
N VAL A 29 2.98 12.42 1.27
CA VAL A 29 2.62 12.24 2.68
C VAL A 29 1.93 10.90 2.85
N PRO A 30 2.37 10.07 3.81
CA PRO A 30 1.60 8.90 4.23
C PRO A 30 0.21 9.37 4.64
N PHE A 31 -0.86 8.76 4.32
CA PHE A 31 -2.23 9.13 4.67
C PHE A 31 -2.91 10.22 3.83
N ASP A 32 -2.27 10.71 2.79
CA ASP A 32 -2.97 11.60 1.89
C ASP A 32 -3.82 10.80 0.91
N TRP A 33 -4.87 10.30 1.13
CA TRP A 33 -5.79 9.53 0.30
C TRP A 33 -5.87 9.96 -1.19
N VAL A 34 -4.81 10.59 -1.70
CA VAL A 34 -4.73 11.18 -3.06
C VAL A 34 -5.13 10.20 -4.15
N PRO A 35 -4.68 8.93 -4.18
CA PRO A 35 -5.10 8.00 -5.22
C PRO A 35 -6.61 7.77 -5.23
N ILE A 36 -7.24 7.70 -4.05
CA ILE A 36 -8.68 7.50 -3.92
C ILE A 36 -9.43 8.79 -4.30
N LYS A 37 -8.98 9.94 -3.81
CA LYS A 37 -9.56 11.24 -4.16
C LYS A 37 -9.46 11.49 -5.67
N THR A 38 -8.32 11.19 -6.27
CA THR A 38 -8.10 11.35 -7.71
C THR A 38 -9.04 10.45 -8.53
N ALA A 39 -9.26 9.22 -8.09
CA ALA A 39 -10.23 8.31 -8.72
C ALA A 39 -11.67 8.84 -8.59
N LEU A 40 -12.06 9.35 -7.43
CA LEU A 40 -13.38 9.98 -7.24
C LEU A 40 -13.57 11.19 -8.15
N ILE A 41 -12.56 12.05 -8.28
CA ILE A 41 -12.61 13.21 -9.20
C ILE A 41 -12.79 12.72 -10.65
N ALA A 42 -12.08 11.67 -11.06
CA ALA A 42 -12.21 11.12 -12.39
C ALA A 42 -13.62 10.57 -12.66
N GLU A 43 -14.21 9.85 -11.72
CA GLU A 43 -15.59 9.36 -11.84
C GLU A 43 -16.60 10.51 -11.93
N GLU A 44 -16.40 11.59 -11.17
CA GLU A 44 -17.25 12.79 -11.25
C GLU A 44 -17.11 13.50 -12.60
N LEU A 45 -15.92 13.55 -13.19
CA LEU A 45 -15.69 14.08 -14.53
C LEU A 45 -16.36 13.22 -15.60
N GLN A 46 -16.29 11.89 -15.48
CA GLN A 46 -16.97 10.97 -16.41
C GLN A 46 -18.49 11.15 -16.39
N LYS A 47 -19.10 11.35 -15.22
CA LYS A 47 -20.53 11.68 -15.09
C LYS A 47 -20.90 12.96 -15.85
N ARG A 48 -19.97 13.89 -16.00
CA ARG A 48 -20.12 15.14 -16.76
C ARG A 48 -19.76 15.00 -18.24
N GLY A 49 -19.47 13.77 -18.71
CA GLY A 49 -19.14 13.47 -20.10
C GLY A 49 -17.70 13.79 -20.51
N ILE A 50 -16.82 14.07 -19.55
CA ILE A 50 -15.40 14.32 -19.81
C ILE A 50 -14.65 12.98 -19.79
N ALA A 51 -13.91 12.68 -20.88
CA ALA A 51 -13.07 11.50 -20.94
C ALA A 51 -11.95 11.56 -19.89
N THR A 52 -11.67 10.45 -19.21
CA THR A 52 -10.60 10.40 -18.19
C THR A 52 -9.68 9.21 -18.39
N ILE A 53 -8.41 9.40 -18.07
CA ILE A 53 -7.43 8.33 -17.88
C ILE A 53 -7.14 8.24 -16.38
N ALA A 54 -7.72 7.24 -15.71
CA ALA A 54 -7.64 7.05 -14.27
C ALA A 54 -8.00 5.62 -13.88
N ASN A 55 -7.56 5.17 -12.73
CA ASN A 55 -8.13 4.01 -12.07
C ASN A 55 -9.51 4.37 -11.50
N ASN A 56 -10.41 3.39 -11.41
CA ASN A 56 -11.66 3.58 -10.69
C ASN A 56 -11.44 3.57 -9.15
N THR A 57 -12.43 4.05 -8.41
CA THR A 57 -12.35 4.15 -6.94
C THR A 57 -12.20 2.80 -6.27
N LEU A 58 -12.90 1.76 -6.73
CA LEU A 58 -12.83 0.42 -6.14
C LEU A 58 -11.41 -0.16 -6.23
N VAL A 59 -10.77 -0.06 -7.40
CA VAL A 59 -9.39 -0.50 -7.60
C VAL A 59 -8.41 0.33 -6.78
N SER A 60 -8.61 1.65 -6.73
CA SER A 60 -7.76 2.56 -5.95
C SER A 60 -7.80 2.25 -4.46
N VAL A 61 -8.98 1.98 -3.89
CA VAL A 61 -9.13 1.56 -2.50
C VAL A 61 -8.49 0.19 -2.24
N ALA A 62 -8.69 -0.78 -3.13
CA ALA A 62 -8.12 -2.11 -2.98
C ALA A 62 -6.58 -2.09 -3.08
N ALA A 63 -6.03 -1.30 -4.01
CA ALA A 63 -4.59 -1.18 -4.21
C ALA A 63 -3.89 -0.37 -3.12
N PHE A 64 -4.61 0.49 -2.41
CA PHE A 64 -4.06 1.31 -1.34
C PHE A 64 -3.70 0.49 -0.10
N ASP A 65 -4.42 -0.60 0.16
CA ASP A 65 -4.18 -1.54 1.25
C ASP A 65 -3.24 -2.68 0.78
N LYS A 66 -2.02 -2.69 1.29
CA LYS A 66 -0.98 -3.68 0.92
C LYS A 66 -1.39 -5.11 1.27
N TRP A 67 -2.10 -5.32 2.39
CA TRP A 67 -2.56 -6.65 2.77
C TRP A 67 -3.65 -7.16 1.83
N ARG A 68 -4.65 -6.33 1.51
CA ARG A 68 -5.70 -6.68 0.55
C ARG A 68 -5.12 -6.98 -0.83
N SER A 69 -4.21 -6.14 -1.31
CA SER A 69 -3.50 -6.37 -2.57
C SER A 69 -2.74 -7.69 -2.55
N ASN A 70 -1.99 -7.99 -1.49
CA ASN A 70 -1.25 -9.24 -1.35
C ASN A 70 -2.20 -10.46 -1.39
N ILE A 71 -3.30 -10.44 -0.65
CA ILE A 71 -4.30 -11.54 -0.66
C ILE A 71 -4.91 -11.72 -2.04
N MET A 72 -5.24 -10.63 -2.73
CA MET A 72 -5.81 -10.70 -4.08
C MET A 72 -4.80 -11.29 -5.07
N PHE A 73 -3.55 -10.85 -5.03
CA PHE A 73 -2.51 -11.32 -5.95
C PHE A 73 -2.10 -12.77 -5.72
N ARG A 74 -2.13 -13.28 -4.49
CA ARG A 74 -1.82 -14.68 -4.17
C ARG A 74 -2.62 -15.71 -4.97
N SER A 75 -3.79 -15.33 -5.45
CA SER A 75 -4.62 -16.21 -6.28
C SER A 75 -4.11 -16.36 -7.72
N PHE A 76 -3.23 -15.46 -8.17
CA PHE A 76 -2.78 -15.39 -9.57
C PHE A 76 -1.26 -15.50 -9.72
N VAL A 77 -0.51 -15.00 -8.74
CA VAL A 77 0.95 -14.96 -8.79
C VAL A 77 1.55 -15.37 -7.43
N LYS A 78 2.83 -15.72 -7.44
CA LYS A 78 3.57 -15.91 -6.18
C LYS A 78 3.69 -14.54 -5.50
N ALA A 79 3.14 -14.43 -4.30
CA ALA A 79 3.28 -13.26 -3.44
C ALA A 79 3.96 -13.67 -2.14
N ALA A 80 4.62 -12.72 -1.48
CA ALA A 80 5.23 -12.93 -0.17
C ALA A 80 4.21 -13.48 0.81
N LYS A 81 4.59 -14.52 1.56
CA LYS A 81 3.77 -15.02 2.66
C LYS A 81 3.91 -14.09 3.84
N GLY A 82 2.81 -13.90 4.57
CA GLY A 82 2.83 -13.01 5.72
C GLY A 82 1.55 -13.12 6.52
N ILE A 83 1.46 -12.28 7.53
CA ILE A 83 0.29 -12.12 8.38
C ILE A 83 -0.13 -10.66 8.44
N TYR A 84 -1.42 -10.45 8.66
CA TYR A 84 -2.01 -9.16 8.99
C TYR A 84 -2.21 -9.08 10.49
N ILE A 85 -1.90 -7.93 11.07
CA ILE A 85 -2.04 -7.65 12.49
C ILE A 85 -2.98 -6.47 12.65
N HIS A 86 -4.17 -6.74 13.15
CA HIS A 86 -5.16 -5.71 13.47
C HIS A 86 -4.73 -4.99 14.76
N HIS A 87 -4.38 -3.72 14.64
CA HIS A 87 -3.84 -2.92 15.73
C HIS A 87 -4.73 -2.92 17.00
N GLU A 88 -6.03 -2.65 16.82
CA GLU A 88 -6.97 -2.58 17.94
C GLU A 88 -7.11 -3.92 18.70
N LEU A 89 -7.10 -5.04 17.97
CA LEU A 89 -7.18 -6.37 18.59
C LEU A 89 -5.88 -6.75 19.28
N PHE A 90 -4.74 -6.36 18.69
CA PHE A 90 -3.43 -6.63 19.26
C PHE A 90 -3.20 -5.88 20.58
N LEU A 91 -3.80 -4.72 20.75
CA LEU A 91 -3.72 -3.90 21.97
C LEU A 91 -5.00 -3.96 22.82
N ALA A 92 -5.86 -4.96 22.62
CA ALA A 92 -7.17 -5.02 23.27
C ALA A 92 -7.07 -5.01 24.80
N GLU A 93 -6.05 -5.65 25.38
CA GLU A 93 -5.83 -5.66 26.83
C GLU A 93 -5.46 -4.29 27.42
N LYS A 94 -4.83 -3.41 26.60
CA LYS A 94 -4.51 -2.04 27.03
C LYS A 94 -5.74 -1.14 27.03
N LYS A 95 -6.73 -1.45 26.18
CA LYS A 95 -7.91 -0.60 25.92
C LYS A 95 -9.16 -1.09 26.67
N ASN A 96 -9.21 -2.37 27.00
CA ASN A 96 -10.36 -3.01 27.65
C ASN A 96 -9.95 -3.77 28.91
N PRO A 97 -10.23 -3.24 30.11
CA PRO A 97 -9.90 -3.90 31.38
C PRO A 97 -10.54 -5.28 31.58
N GLY A 98 -11.57 -5.62 30.78
CA GLY A 98 -12.21 -6.94 30.81
C GLY A 98 -11.43 -8.02 30.06
N VAL A 99 -10.40 -7.65 29.29
CA VAL A 99 -9.53 -8.59 28.57
C VAL A 99 -8.38 -8.99 29.50
N SER A 100 -8.50 -10.12 30.16
CA SER A 100 -7.46 -10.65 31.03
C SER A 100 -6.33 -11.38 30.29
N VAL A 101 -6.66 -11.97 29.11
CA VAL A 101 -5.72 -12.64 28.23
C VAL A 101 -6.04 -12.23 26.80
N ASN A 102 -5.04 -11.73 26.07
CA ASN A 102 -5.20 -11.39 24.67
C ASN A 102 -4.79 -12.56 23.77
N VAL A 103 -5.74 -13.46 23.52
CA VAL A 103 -5.53 -14.66 22.66
C VAL A 103 -5.16 -14.27 21.23
N TYR A 104 -5.63 -13.12 20.71
CA TYR A 104 -5.24 -12.64 19.39
C TYR A 104 -3.74 -12.28 19.35
N LYS A 105 -3.24 -11.65 20.40
CA LYS A 105 -1.80 -11.32 20.52
C LYS A 105 -0.95 -12.59 20.62
N GLU A 106 -1.40 -13.60 21.36
CA GLU A 106 -0.74 -14.91 21.43
C GLU A 106 -0.70 -15.57 20.04
N TYR A 107 -1.82 -15.56 19.31
CA TYR A 107 -1.91 -16.06 17.93
C TYR A 107 -0.91 -15.32 17.00
N VAL A 108 -0.83 -14.01 17.07
CA VAL A 108 0.10 -13.22 16.26
C VAL A 108 1.54 -13.65 16.54
N PHE A 109 1.96 -13.74 17.80
CA PHE A 109 3.32 -14.14 18.14
C PHE A 109 3.60 -15.60 17.78
N TYR A 110 2.64 -16.48 17.91
CA TYR A 110 2.77 -17.86 17.43
C TYR A 110 3.06 -17.90 15.94
N ARG A 111 2.32 -17.15 15.12
CA ARG A 111 2.51 -17.09 13.67
C ARG A 111 3.84 -16.46 13.26
N ILE A 112 4.30 -15.45 13.97
CA ILE A 112 5.61 -14.81 13.68
C ILE A 112 6.76 -15.78 13.99
N LYS A 113 6.66 -16.57 15.05
CA LYS A 113 7.67 -17.59 15.39
C LYS A 113 7.84 -18.68 14.31
N GLU A 114 6.80 -18.93 13.51
CA GLU A 114 6.86 -19.88 12.39
C GLU A 114 7.47 -19.29 11.11
N MET A 115 7.76 -17.98 11.07
CA MET A 115 8.30 -17.31 9.89
C MET A 115 9.81 -17.51 9.77
N ASN A 116 10.30 -17.48 8.53
CA ASN A 116 11.74 -17.45 8.25
C ASN A 116 12.22 -16.00 8.27
N PHE A 117 13.22 -15.73 9.09
CA PHE A 117 13.84 -14.41 9.16
C PHE A 117 14.98 -14.26 8.13
N PRO A 118 15.25 -13.04 7.62
CA PRO A 118 14.59 -11.78 7.97
C PRO A 118 13.17 -11.64 7.38
N VAL A 119 12.36 -10.80 8.04
CA VAL A 119 11.01 -10.43 7.59
C VAL A 119 10.91 -8.92 7.38
N ILE A 120 9.87 -8.50 6.64
CA ILE A 120 9.51 -7.10 6.48
C ILE A 120 8.31 -6.80 7.38
N VAL A 121 8.42 -5.73 8.16
CA VAL A 121 7.32 -5.13 8.93
C VAL A 121 6.95 -3.81 8.29
N LYS A 122 5.68 -3.60 8.02
CA LYS A 122 5.19 -2.36 7.39
C LYS A 122 3.73 -2.08 7.70
N ASP A 123 3.36 -0.81 7.65
CA ASP A 123 1.96 -0.40 7.67
C ASP A 123 1.21 -0.97 6.46
N THR A 124 -0.04 -1.37 6.67
CA THR A 124 -0.89 -1.85 5.56
C THR A 124 -1.25 -0.72 4.61
N LEU A 125 -1.36 0.50 5.12
CA LEU A 125 -1.61 1.73 4.36
C LEU A 125 -0.32 2.55 4.25
N GLY A 126 -0.21 3.37 3.22
CA GLY A 126 0.95 4.23 3.00
C GLY A 126 1.66 3.97 1.67
N ALA A 127 2.61 4.83 1.34
CA ALA A 127 3.33 4.83 0.07
C ALA A 127 4.81 5.17 0.25
N GLY A 128 5.62 5.01 -0.81
CA GLY A 128 7.00 5.45 -0.86
C GLY A 128 7.96 4.74 0.08
N SER A 129 7.68 3.50 0.45
CA SER A 129 8.47 2.69 1.40
C SER A 129 8.64 3.31 2.79
N ILE A 130 7.88 4.35 3.12
CA ILE A 130 7.89 4.94 4.47
C ILE A 130 7.26 3.93 5.43
N GLY A 131 7.90 3.73 6.60
CA GLY A 131 7.44 2.76 7.60
C GLY A 131 7.66 1.29 7.21
N VAL A 132 8.56 1.01 6.26
CA VAL A 132 8.98 -0.34 5.91
C VAL A 132 10.29 -0.65 6.63
N GLU A 133 10.32 -1.72 7.42
CA GLU A 133 11.49 -2.12 8.20
C GLU A 133 11.81 -3.60 8.00
N VAL A 134 13.10 -3.91 7.89
CA VAL A 134 13.59 -5.28 7.90
C VAL A 134 13.92 -5.69 9.33
N MET A 135 13.35 -6.79 9.78
CA MET A 135 13.56 -7.37 11.10
C MET A 135 14.27 -8.71 10.97
N ASN A 136 15.37 -8.87 11.67
CA ASN A 136 16.27 -10.01 11.52
C ASN A 136 15.95 -11.15 12.49
N SER A 137 15.13 -10.88 13.50
CA SER A 137 14.76 -11.87 14.51
C SER A 137 13.32 -11.68 15.02
N TYR A 138 12.82 -12.72 15.67
CA TYR A 138 11.54 -12.69 16.37
C TYR A 138 11.51 -11.58 17.43
N GLU A 139 12.60 -11.42 18.18
CA GLU A 139 12.73 -10.45 19.28
C GLU A 139 12.63 -9.01 18.77
N GLU A 140 13.16 -8.72 17.58
CA GLU A 140 13.02 -7.40 16.95
C GLU A 140 11.54 -7.12 16.60
N VAL A 141 10.83 -8.07 16.02
CA VAL A 141 9.41 -7.92 15.70
C VAL A 141 8.58 -7.81 16.98
N GLU A 142 8.83 -8.63 17.99
CA GLU A 142 8.15 -8.58 19.28
C GLU A 142 8.34 -7.22 19.97
N SER A 143 9.58 -6.71 19.97
CA SER A 143 9.91 -5.38 20.50
C SER A 143 9.17 -4.27 19.75
N PHE A 144 9.16 -4.30 18.42
CA PHE A 144 8.43 -3.34 17.60
C PHE A 144 6.93 -3.35 17.91
N LEU A 145 6.31 -4.53 17.89
CA LEU A 145 4.86 -4.67 18.11
C LEU A 145 4.40 -4.25 19.51
N ASN A 146 5.28 -4.37 20.51
CA ASN A 146 4.99 -3.93 21.88
C ASN A 146 5.34 -2.45 22.14
N SER A 147 5.99 -1.77 21.21
CA SER A 147 6.38 -0.35 21.32
C SER A 147 5.26 0.60 20.88
N ASP A 148 5.43 1.89 21.17
CA ASP A 148 4.53 2.95 20.71
C ASP A 148 4.64 3.22 19.18
N ARG A 149 5.62 2.60 18.51
CA ARG A 149 5.76 2.64 17.05
C ARG A 149 4.69 1.81 16.34
N ASN A 150 4.12 0.81 17.00
CA ASN A 150 2.97 0.05 16.54
C ASN A 150 1.69 0.88 16.78
N ASN A 151 1.35 1.76 15.85
CA ASN A 151 0.24 2.70 15.96
C ASN A 151 -0.81 2.57 14.84
N SER A 152 -0.69 1.55 14.00
CA SER A 152 -1.58 1.26 12.86
C SER A 152 -1.70 -0.24 12.62
N ASP A 153 -2.54 -0.63 11.69
CA ASP A 153 -2.59 -2.01 11.20
C ASP A 153 -1.29 -2.37 10.47
N ILE A 154 -0.68 -3.47 10.86
CA ILE A 154 0.65 -3.91 10.42
C ILE A 154 0.53 -5.17 9.54
N MET A 155 1.40 -5.26 8.57
CA MET A 155 1.68 -6.46 7.81
C MET A 155 3.11 -6.91 8.11
N VAL A 156 3.28 -8.19 8.48
CA VAL A 156 4.59 -8.85 8.57
C VAL A 156 4.66 -9.89 7.48
N GLU A 157 5.68 -9.83 6.64
CA GLU A 157 5.85 -10.75 5.51
C GLU A 157 7.30 -11.18 5.29
N GLU A 158 7.49 -12.29 4.56
CA GLU A 158 8.81 -12.77 4.15
C GLU A 158 9.56 -11.71 3.35
N LEU A 159 10.83 -11.49 3.66
CA LEU A 159 11.73 -10.73 2.80
C LEU A 159 12.14 -11.61 1.61
N ILE A 160 11.69 -11.23 0.42
CA ILE A 160 12.11 -11.90 -0.83
C ILE A 160 13.43 -11.29 -1.30
N GLN A 161 14.46 -12.11 -1.34
CA GLN A 161 15.76 -11.71 -1.87
C GLN A 161 15.74 -11.74 -3.40
N GLY A 162 16.32 -10.72 -4.04
CA GLY A 162 16.43 -10.64 -5.49
C GLY A 162 16.47 -9.21 -6.02
N GLU A 163 16.65 -9.10 -7.33
CA GLU A 163 16.53 -7.84 -8.03
C GLU A 163 15.05 -7.40 -8.09
N GLN A 164 14.81 -6.11 -7.96
CA GLN A 164 13.48 -5.54 -7.97
C GLN A 164 13.18 -4.88 -9.31
N PHE A 165 12.10 -5.31 -9.93
CA PHE A 165 11.59 -4.72 -11.17
C PHE A 165 10.16 -4.25 -10.99
N GLY A 166 9.79 -3.22 -11.75
CA GLY A 166 8.42 -2.76 -11.89
C GLY A 166 8.06 -2.58 -13.35
N THR A 167 6.78 -2.68 -13.65
CA THR A 167 6.24 -2.36 -14.96
C THR A 167 4.93 -1.60 -14.81
N GLU A 168 4.58 -0.86 -15.83
CA GLU A 168 3.28 -0.19 -15.92
C GLU A 168 2.37 -0.92 -16.90
N ILE A 169 1.10 -1.00 -16.56
CA ILE A 169 0.06 -1.65 -17.35
C ILE A 169 -1.00 -0.61 -17.66
N HIS A 170 -1.27 -0.40 -18.94
CA HIS A 170 -2.28 0.52 -19.43
C HIS A 170 -3.37 -0.23 -20.17
N GLY A 171 -4.60 0.17 -20.01
CA GLY A 171 -5.71 -0.41 -20.76
C GLY A 171 -7.02 -0.44 -20.01
N VAL A 172 -8.01 -0.95 -20.69
CA VAL A 172 -9.39 -1.09 -20.16
C VAL A 172 -10.01 -2.39 -20.65
N GLU A 173 -10.91 -2.97 -19.84
CA GLU A 173 -11.81 -4.06 -20.22
C GLU A 173 -11.11 -5.24 -20.90
N GLY A 174 -10.00 -5.71 -20.33
CA GLY A 174 -9.26 -6.87 -20.82
C GLY A 174 -8.33 -6.58 -22.01
N ARG A 175 -8.26 -5.35 -22.47
CA ARG A 175 -7.29 -4.88 -23.48
C ARG A 175 -6.19 -4.10 -22.79
N TYR A 176 -5.08 -4.78 -22.48
CA TYR A 176 -3.97 -4.19 -21.74
C TYR A 176 -2.67 -4.23 -22.52
N SER A 177 -1.91 -3.16 -22.40
CA SER A 177 -0.51 -3.07 -22.84
C SER A 177 0.39 -3.02 -21.63
N VAL A 178 1.43 -3.84 -21.63
CA VAL A 178 2.45 -3.90 -20.57
C VAL A 178 3.70 -3.21 -21.09
N LEU A 179 4.20 -2.23 -20.35
CA LEU A 179 5.45 -1.55 -20.70
C LEU A 179 6.66 -2.43 -20.35
N PRO A 180 7.82 -2.21 -20.99
CA PRO A 180 9.05 -2.89 -20.58
C PRO A 180 9.33 -2.70 -19.10
N PRO A 181 9.85 -3.73 -18.42
CA PRO A 181 10.21 -3.61 -17.01
C PRO A 181 11.36 -2.62 -16.80
N ILE A 182 11.34 -1.96 -15.67
CA ILE A 182 12.40 -1.09 -15.19
C ILE A 182 12.94 -1.64 -13.86
N ALA A 183 14.26 -1.66 -13.72
CA ALA A 183 14.90 -2.06 -12.47
C ALA A 183 14.85 -0.93 -11.46
N PHE A 184 14.77 -1.28 -10.18
CA PHE A 184 14.82 -0.33 -9.05
C PHE A 184 16.10 -0.53 -8.25
N SER A 185 16.71 0.57 -7.85
CA SER A 185 17.74 0.50 -6.82
C SER A 185 17.11 0.10 -5.48
N VAL A 186 17.84 -0.75 -4.76
CA VAL A 186 17.44 -1.21 -3.42
C VAL A 186 18.52 -0.87 -2.41
N THR A 187 18.15 -0.75 -1.16
CA THR A 187 19.08 -0.60 -0.04
C THR A 187 19.90 -1.87 0.16
N LYS A 188 20.85 -1.83 1.07
CA LYS A 188 21.65 -3.03 1.45
C LYS A 188 20.77 -4.14 2.02
N GLU A 189 19.67 -3.79 2.62
CA GLU A 189 18.68 -4.70 3.18
C GLU A 189 17.74 -5.30 2.11
N GLY A 190 17.81 -4.81 0.86
CA GLY A 190 17.01 -5.32 -0.26
C GLY A 190 15.61 -4.71 -0.38
N ILE A 191 15.38 -3.56 0.24
CA ILE A 191 14.12 -2.79 0.09
C ILE A 191 14.35 -1.56 -0.79
N THR A 192 13.30 -1.07 -1.45
CA THR A 192 13.36 0.18 -2.22
C THR A 192 13.65 1.34 -1.28
N ASP A 193 14.67 2.15 -1.61
CA ASP A 193 14.96 3.36 -0.84
C ASP A 193 13.77 4.32 -0.89
N PRO A 194 13.21 4.76 0.24
CA PRO A 194 11.98 5.55 0.27
C PRO A 194 12.10 6.92 -0.40
N LEU A 195 13.29 7.50 -0.43
CA LEU A 195 13.47 8.87 -0.91
C LEU A 195 14.45 9.01 -2.07
N SER A 196 15.26 7.99 -2.31
CA SER A 196 16.37 8.05 -3.29
C SER A 196 16.40 6.88 -4.27
N SER A 197 15.29 6.14 -4.41
CA SER A 197 15.27 5.03 -5.36
C SER A 197 15.47 5.51 -6.78
N VAL A 198 16.45 4.93 -7.47
CA VAL A 198 16.74 5.18 -8.87
C VAL A 198 16.10 4.08 -9.69
N LYS A 199 15.48 4.47 -10.82
CA LYS A 199 14.90 3.56 -11.80
C LYS A 199 15.82 3.46 -13.00
N PHE A 200 16.13 2.24 -13.42
CA PHE A 200 16.97 1.94 -14.54
C PHE A 200 16.17 1.20 -15.60
N GLY A 201 16.29 1.60 -16.82
CA GLY A 201 15.68 0.85 -17.89
C GLY A 201 15.23 1.66 -19.08
N PRO A 202 14.52 1.03 -20.04
CA PRO A 202 14.16 -0.40 -20.07
C PRO A 202 15.39 -1.29 -20.37
N GLU A 203 15.47 -2.46 -19.76
CA GLU A 203 16.44 -3.50 -20.10
C GLU A 203 15.86 -4.41 -21.21
#